data_7a4466eb6a4c12a7189614e10b4abbd8
#
_entry.id   7a4466eb6a4c12a7189614e10b4abbd8
#
_cell.length_a   1.000
_cell.length_b   1.000
_cell.length_c   1.000
_cell.angle_alpha   90.00
_cell.angle_beta   90.00
_cell.angle_gamma   90.00
#
_symmetry.space_group_name_H-M   'P 1'
#
loop_
_entity.id
_entity.type
_entity.pdbx_description
1 polymer ?
#
loop_
_entity_poly.entity_id
_entity_poly.type
_entity_poly.pdbx_seq_one_letter_code
_entity_poly.pdbx_strand_id
1 'polypeptide(L)'
;HWEGNVMKRKDCIAMLLAGGEGKRLAPLTSKLAKPAVPFGGHYRIIDFPLSNCVNSGIDTVGVLTQYEAESLHEHIGQGEPWGLTHTEHEGIALLPSNNIDQEGYLGTADAIYKNIPYIDEQNPEHVMILSGDHIYQMDYREMLDAHMKQGAPATISVMEVPWEDASRFGVMSVDDNLNIIEFAEKPAKPESNLASMGIYLFRWDYLKQHLMEDAADSNSSHDFGKDVIPKMLSGEEPLLAFRFQGYWRDVGTVESLWEAHMDVLSQNELVLERADWPMYTRAWKTKLTAARTRNAEHTDCLIHDQCTFEGKAKSSVVFCGAEIGKYSIVKDSVVMPNAKIGKGVHVEHAIIGEGAIIKDGAVVKGAPGNVVVVGPYETVLPKPTVRTQPSRLLQDVYEKGRMRANVSSS
;
A
#
# COMPACT_ATOMS: atom_id res chain seq x y z
N HIS A 1 -21.76 7.39 47.06
CA HIS A 1 -20.37 7.51 46.58
C HIS A 1 -20.33 7.15 45.10
N TRP A 2 -20.44 8.18 44.25
CA TRP A 2 -20.08 8.08 42.83
C TRP A 2 -18.59 8.44 42.77
N GLU A 3 -17.72 7.44 42.88
CA GLU A 3 -16.36 7.58 42.38
C GLU A 3 -16.47 7.53 40.87
N GLY A 4 -16.50 8.70 40.24
CA GLY A 4 -16.36 8.81 38.80
C GLY A 4 -15.02 8.14 38.42
N ASN A 5 -15.08 7.10 37.65
CA ASN A 5 -13.91 6.45 37.05
C ASN A 5 -13.23 7.50 36.18
N VAL A 6 -12.29 8.26 36.74
CA VAL A 6 -11.44 9.18 35.94
C VAL A 6 -10.60 8.28 35.07
N MET A 7 -10.94 8.23 33.77
CA MET A 7 -10.21 7.45 32.80
C MET A 7 -8.72 7.84 32.83
N LYS A 8 -7.84 6.88 33.03
CA LYS A 8 -6.40 7.13 33.03
C LYS A 8 -5.99 7.73 31.70
N ARG A 9 -5.22 8.81 31.72
CA ARG A 9 -4.67 9.44 30.51
C ARG A 9 -3.80 8.46 29.76
N LYS A 10 -4.00 8.34 28.44
CA LYS A 10 -3.17 7.52 27.57
C LYS A 10 -1.91 8.28 27.15
N ASP A 11 -0.79 7.61 27.08
CA ASP A 11 0.46 8.23 26.62
C ASP A 11 0.36 8.62 25.15
N CYS A 12 -0.09 7.70 24.29
CA CYS A 12 -0.22 7.94 22.85
C CYS A 12 -1.33 7.08 22.24
N ILE A 13 -2.09 7.67 21.32
CA ILE A 13 -2.97 6.95 20.38
C ILE A 13 -2.51 7.19 18.96
N ALA A 14 -2.93 6.34 18.02
CA ALA A 14 -2.68 6.51 16.60
C ALA A 14 -3.95 6.86 15.84
N MET A 15 -3.83 7.79 14.88
CA MET A 15 -4.86 8.11 13.90
C MET A 15 -4.31 7.79 12.52
N LEU A 16 -4.89 6.79 11.86
CA LEU A 16 -4.42 6.21 10.61
C LEU A 16 -5.26 6.74 9.44
N LEU A 17 -4.66 7.55 8.59
CA LEU A 17 -5.28 8.09 7.39
C LEU A 17 -5.33 7.02 6.29
N ALA A 18 -6.52 6.54 5.95
CA ALA A 18 -6.74 5.45 5.01
C ALA A 18 -7.82 5.77 3.96
N GLY A 19 -8.05 7.06 3.67
CA GLY A 19 -9.12 7.52 2.78
C GLY A 19 -8.72 7.83 1.34
N GLY A 20 -7.46 7.64 0.96
CA GLY A 20 -6.94 8.00 -0.36
C GLY A 20 -7.48 7.12 -1.49
N GLU A 21 -7.81 7.74 -2.65
CA GLU A 21 -8.32 7.04 -3.83
C GLU A 21 -7.27 6.17 -4.53
N GLY A 22 -5.99 6.55 -4.50
CA GLY A 22 -4.92 5.80 -5.15
C GLY A 22 -5.03 5.77 -6.67
N LYS A 23 -5.45 6.85 -7.31
CA LYS A 23 -5.69 6.94 -8.79
C LYS A 23 -4.53 6.43 -9.63
N ARG A 24 -3.30 6.65 -9.19
CA ARG A 24 -2.08 6.22 -9.91
C ARG A 24 -1.82 4.71 -9.86
N LEU A 25 -2.57 3.98 -9.04
CA LEU A 25 -2.55 2.51 -8.98
C LEU A 25 -3.68 1.87 -9.81
N ALA A 26 -4.51 2.66 -10.49
CA ALA A 26 -5.53 2.10 -11.37
C ALA A 26 -4.90 1.16 -12.41
N PRO A 27 -5.57 0.04 -12.75
CA PRO A 27 -6.91 -0.38 -12.33
C PRO A 27 -6.99 -1.13 -10.98
N LEU A 28 -5.89 -1.33 -10.24
CA LEU A 28 -5.91 -2.05 -8.96
C LEU A 28 -6.83 -1.41 -7.92
N THR A 29 -6.95 -0.09 -7.96
CA THR A 29 -7.74 0.72 -7.03
C THR A 29 -9.10 1.16 -7.59
N SER A 30 -9.57 0.58 -8.68
CA SER A 30 -10.86 0.95 -9.27
C SER A 30 -12.06 0.61 -8.36
N LYS A 31 -11.93 -0.39 -7.51
CA LYS A 31 -12.95 -0.83 -6.53
C LYS A 31 -12.33 -1.16 -5.15
N LEU A 32 -11.21 -0.56 -4.86
CA LEU A 32 -10.39 -0.89 -3.69
C LEU A 32 -9.66 0.36 -3.23
N ALA A 33 -9.73 0.69 -1.96
CA ALA A 33 -8.90 1.75 -1.39
C ALA A 33 -7.41 1.36 -1.48
N LYS A 34 -6.54 2.33 -1.71
CA LYS A 34 -5.09 2.09 -1.80
C LYS A 34 -4.55 1.28 -0.60
N PRO A 35 -4.90 1.58 0.66
CA PRO A 35 -4.42 0.80 1.81
C PRO A 35 -4.85 -0.67 1.82
N ALA A 36 -5.88 -1.03 1.07
CA ALA A 36 -6.37 -2.40 0.95
C ALA A 36 -5.71 -3.20 -0.18
N VAL A 37 -4.82 -2.61 -0.96
CA VAL A 37 -4.10 -3.30 -2.04
C VAL A 37 -3.24 -4.43 -1.46
N PRO A 38 -3.28 -5.63 -2.07
CA PRO A 38 -2.47 -6.77 -1.62
C PRO A 38 -0.98 -6.50 -1.73
N PHE A 39 -0.20 -6.96 -0.75
CA PHE A 39 1.24 -6.82 -0.71
C PHE A 39 1.93 -8.05 -0.10
N GLY A 40 3.09 -8.44 -0.67
CA GLY A 40 4.02 -9.36 -0.03
C GLY A 40 3.55 -10.81 0.14
N GLY A 41 2.64 -11.30 -0.71
CA GLY A 41 2.22 -12.70 -0.73
C GLY A 41 0.91 -12.99 0.00
N HIS A 42 0.57 -12.29 1.07
CA HIS A 42 -0.68 -12.48 1.80
C HIS A 42 -1.12 -11.29 2.68
N TYR A 43 -0.36 -10.19 2.67
CA TYR A 43 -0.70 -8.97 3.40
C TYR A 43 -1.51 -8.00 2.53
N ARG A 44 -2.00 -6.94 3.16
CA ARG A 44 -2.43 -5.69 2.54
C ARG A 44 -1.54 -4.55 3.03
N ILE A 45 -1.45 -3.46 2.29
CA ILE A 45 -0.58 -2.33 2.64
C ILE A 45 -0.85 -1.83 4.07
N ILE A 46 -2.12 -1.71 4.46
CA ILE A 46 -2.51 -1.23 5.80
C ILE A 46 -2.02 -2.11 6.95
N ASP A 47 -1.70 -3.37 6.70
CA ASP A 47 -1.21 -4.29 7.74
C ASP A 47 0.12 -3.84 8.33
N PHE A 48 0.92 -3.09 7.58
CA PHE A 48 2.22 -2.58 8.02
C PHE A 48 2.06 -1.55 9.15
N PRO A 49 1.38 -0.41 8.97
CA PRO A 49 1.19 0.53 10.08
C PRO A 49 0.37 -0.06 11.23
N LEU A 50 -0.60 -0.93 10.98
CA LEU A 50 -1.34 -1.59 12.06
C LEU A 50 -0.46 -2.53 12.88
N SER A 51 0.39 -3.32 12.23
CA SER A 51 1.36 -4.20 12.91
C SER A 51 2.42 -3.39 13.66
N ASN A 52 2.87 -2.28 13.10
CA ASN A 52 3.75 -1.35 13.79
C ASN A 52 3.12 -0.79 15.07
N CYS A 53 1.84 -0.44 15.05
CA CYS A 53 1.10 -0.01 16.26
C CYS A 53 1.11 -1.09 17.33
N VAL A 54 0.74 -2.32 16.97
CA VAL A 54 0.72 -3.46 17.91
C VAL A 54 2.09 -3.68 18.53
N ASN A 55 3.12 -3.79 17.69
CA ASN A 55 4.48 -4.08 18.14
C ASN A 55 5.10 -2.92 18.92
N SER A 56 4.59 -1.71 18.74
CA SER A 56 5.00 -0.51 19.50
C SER A 56 4.20 -0.31 20.80
N GLY A 57 3.24 -1.18 21.12
CA GLY A 57 2.43 -1.07 22.31
C GLY A 57 1.35 0.00 22.25
N ILE A 58 0.97 0.47 21.07
CA ILE A 58 -0.18 1.39 20.88
C ILE A 58 -1.45 0.54 20.80
N ASP A 59 -2.31 0.68 21.79
CA ASP A 59 -3.52 -0.13 21.95
C ASP A 59 -4.80 0.52 21.39
N THR A 60 -4.71 1.76 20.93
CA THR A 60 -5.86 2.55 20.47
C THR A 60 -5.54 3.19 19.14
N VAL A 61 -6.28 2.79 18.10
CA VAL A 61 -6.07 3.24 16.71
C VAL A 61 -7.40 3.65 16.11
N GLY A 62 -7.51 4.90 15.68
CA GLY A 62 -8.61 5.35 14.83
C GLY A 62 -8.22 5.24 13.36
N VAL A 63 -8.98 4.52 12.56
CA VAL A 63 -8.75 4.36 11.10
C VAL A 63 -9.76 5.21 10.34
N LEU A 64 -9.27 6.26 9.69
CA LEU A 64 -10.10 7.20 8.94
C LEU A 64 -10.25 6.73 7.50
N THR A 65 -11.45 6.35 7.11
CA THR A 65 -11.76 5.77 5.80
C THR A 65 -12.69 6.67 4.99
N GLN A 66 -12.61 6.63 3.68
CA GLN A 66 -13.45 7.42 2.78
C GLN A 66 -13.73 6.70 1.47
N TYR A 67 -12.75 6.66 0.55
CA TYR A 67 -12.90 6.05 -0.76
C TYR A 67 -12.88 4.52 -0.67
N GLU A 68 -13.85 3.84 -1.33
CA GLU A 68 -13.94 2.38 -1.39
C GLU A 68 -13.68 1.68 -0.03
N ALA A 69 -14.29 2.24 1.02
CA ALA A 69 -14.01 1.88 2.40
C ALA A 69 -14.44 0.46 2.77
N GLU A 70 -15.39 -0.12 2.05
CA GLU A 70 -15.99 -1.43 2.38
C GLU A 70 -14.93 -2.54 2.48
N SER A 71 -14.00 -2.59 1.54
CA SER A 71 -12.92 -3.58 1.53
C SER A 71 -11.99 -3.45 2.73
N LEU A 72 -11.70 -2.23 3.17
CA LEU A 72 -10.92 -1.97 4.39
C LEU A 72 -11.70 -2.37 5.64
N HIS A 73 -12.98 -2.02 5.72
CA HIS A 73 -13.84 -2.38 6.85
C HIS A 73 -13.98 -3.90 7.00
N GLU A 74 -14.13 -4.62 5.88
CA GLU A 74 -14.15 -6.09 5.89
C GLU A 74 -12.81 -6.68 6.33
N HIS A 75 -11.69 -6.13 5.85
CA HIS A 75 -10.35 -6.58 6.19
C HIS A 75 -10.03 -6.35 7.67
N ILE A 76 -10.30 -5.17 8.18
CA ILE A 76 -10.02 -4.81 9.58
C ILE A 76 -10.99 -5.52 10.52
N GLY A 77 -12.28 -5.59 10.16
CA GLY A 77 -13.32 -6.13 11.04
C GLY A 77 -13.37 -5.33 12.34
N GLN A 78 -13.27 -6.03 13.46
CA GLN A 78 -13.18 -5.42 14.80
C GLN A 78 -11.74 -5.35 15.34
N GLY A 79 -10.74 -5.61 14.50
CA GLY A 79 -9.32 -5.56 14.90
C GLY A 79 -8.75 -6.87 15.42
N GLU A 80 -9.48 -7.98 15.31
CA GLU A 80 -9.11 -9.28 15.89
C GLU A 80 -7.74 -9.79 15.41
N PRO A 81 -7.36 -9.70 14.12
CA PRO A 81 -6.07 -10.21 13.64
C PRO A 81 -4.86 -9.54 14.32
N TRP A 82 -5.02 -8.31 14.77
CA TRP A 82 -3.97 -7.53 15.44
C TRP A 82 -4.05 -7.62 16.96
N GLY A 83 -5.04 -8.35 17.51
CA GLY A 83 -5.29 -8.37 18.95
C GLY A 83 -5.80 -7.02 19.50
N LEU A 84 -6.27 -6.14 18.61
CA LEU A 84 -6.78 -4.79 18.91
C LEU A 84 -8.30 -4.75 18.72
N THR A 85 -9.00 -5.68 19.36
CA THR A 85 -10.46 -5.74 19.31
C THR A 85 -11.05 -4.46 19.88
N HIS A 86 -11.94 -3.83 19.11
CA HIS A 86 -12.55 -2.57 19.46
C HIS A 86 -13.41 -2.69 20.73
N THR A 87 -13.15 -1.79 21.67
CA THR A 87 -13.94 -1.55 22.87
C THR A 87 -14.17 -0.03 23.02
N GLU A 88 -14.90 0.40 24.03
CA GLU A 88 -15.10 1.83 24.32
C GLU A 88 -13.79 2.59 24.55
N HIS A 89 -12.76 1.92 25.07
CA HIS A 89 -11.54 2.57 25.55
C HIS A 89 -10.26 2.15 24.82
N GLU A 90 -10.31 1.15 23.95
CA GLU A 90 -9.13 0.64 23.23
C GLU A 90 -9.53 -0.11 21.96
N GLY A 91 -8.53 -0.51 21.19
CA GLY A 91 -8.69 -1.25 19.96
C GLY A 91 -8.77 -0.38 18.72
N ILE A 92 -9.10 -1.00 17.59
CA ILE A 92 -9.23 -0.31 16.29
C ILE A 92 -10.66 0.18 16.11
N ALA A 93 -10.83 1.50 16.04
CA ALA A 93 -12.10 2.14 15.66
C ALA A 93 -12.10 2.52 14.19
N LEU A 94 -13.12 2.11 13.44
CA LEU A 94 -13.35 2.58 12.08
C LEU A 94 -14.10 3.90 12.09
N LEU A 95 -13.53 4.91 11.43
CA LEU A 95 -14.03 6.29 11.42
C LEU A 95 -14.29 6.72 9.96
N PRO A 96 -15.38 6.25 9.34
CA PRO A 96 -15.71 6.61 7.97
C PRO A 96 -16.23 8.04 7.85
N SER A 97 -15.85 8.73 6.78
CA SER A 97 -16.20 10.13 6.54
C SER A 97 -17.71 10.37 6.44
N ASN A 98 -18.46 9.42 5.89
CA ASN A 98 -19.91 9.52 5.71
C ASN A 98 -20.72 9.46 7.02
N ASN A 99 -20.11 9.08 8.14
CA ASN A 99 -20.75 9.11 9.44
C ASN A 99 -20.77 10.53 10.05
N ILE A 100 -20.04 11.48 9.48
CA ILE A 100 -19.87 12.83 10.02
C ILE A 100 -20.66 13.84 9.22
N ASP A 101 -20.46 13.87 7.90
CA ASP A 101 -21.22 14.72 6.97
C ASP A 101 -21.22 14.14 5.55
N GLN A 102 -22.02 14.75 4.65
CA GLN A 102 -22.13 14.29 3.26
C GLN A 102 -20.96 14.75 2.38
N GLU A 103 -20.18 15.72 2.82
CA GLU A 103 -19.06 16.26 2.05
C GLU A 103 -17.80 15.40 2.18
N GLY A 104 -17.74 14.53 3.20
CA GLY A 104 -16.58 13.70 3.50
C GLY A 104 -15.44 14.50 4.12
N TYR A 105 -14.21 13.98 4.02
CA TYR A 105 -12.99 14.65 4.47
C TYR A 105 -12.42 15.53 3.35
N LEU A 106 -12.25 16.80 3.62
CA LEU A 106 -11.74 17.79 2.65
C LEU A 106 -10.21 17.69 2.45
N GLY A 107 -9.50 17.20 3.45
CA GLY A 107 -8.06 17.02 3.44
C GLY A 107 -7.60 16.20 4.63
N THR A 108 -6.31 15.95 4.74
CA THR A 108 -5.73 15.12 5.81
C THR A 108 -5.92 15.72 7.19
N ALA A 109 -5.79 17.04 7.33
CA ALA A 109 -6.03 17.75 8.58
C ALA A 109 -7.52 17.82 8.94
N ASP A 110 -8.39 18.01 7.95
CA ASP A 110 -9.85 18.01 8.13
C ASP A 110 -10.34 16.66 8.67
N ALA A 111 -9.77 15.56 8.17
CA ALA A 111 -10.10 14.22 8.66
C ALA A 111 -9.84 14.07 10.17
N ILE A 112 -8.73 14.60 10.65
CA ILE A 112 -8.42 14.59 12.09
C ILE A 112 -9.30 15.57 12.84
N TYR A 113 -9.51 16.78 12.32
CA TYR A 113 -10.38 17.79 12.90
C TYR A 113 -11.80 17.26 13.16
N LYS A 114 -12.39 16.61 12.16
CA LYS A 114 -13.74 16.04 12.26
C LYS A 114 -13.85 14.89 13.27
N ASN A 115 -12.72 14.32 13.69
CA ASN A 115 -12.65 13.25 14.67
C ASN A 115 -12.09 13.70 16.04
N ILE A 116 -12.02 15.01 16.30
CA ILE A 116 -11.64 15.55 17.62
C ILE A 116 -12.48 14.93 18.74
N PRO A 117 -13.82 14.76 18.62
CA PRO A 117 -14.61 14.13 19.68
C PRO A 117 -14.13 12.72 20.05
N TYR A 118 -13.79 11.90 19.05
CA TYR A 118 -13.23 10.56 19.29
C TYR A 118 -11.89 10.64 20.02
N ILE A 119 -11.00 11.55 19.61
CA ILE A 119 -9.69 11.70 20.25
C ILE A 119 -9.83 12.19 21.68
N ASP A 120 -10.67 13.21 21.92
CA ASP A 120 -10.93 13.73 23.27
C ASP A 120 -11.50 12.65 24.21
N GLU A 121 -12.36 11.77 23.70
CA GLU A 121 -12.91 10.64 24.45
C GLU A 121 -11.81 9.67 24.90
N GLN A 122 -10.79 9.43 24.05
CA GLN A 122 -9.65 8.60 24.40
C GLN A 122 -8.66 9.28 25.38
N ASN A 123 -8.75 10.58 25.57
CA ASN A 123 -7.94 11.38 26.49
C ASN A 123 -6.42 11.13 26.37
N PRO A 124 -5.80 11.27 25.17
CA PRO A 124 -4.38 11.04 24.99
C PRO A 124 -3.54 12.24 25.42
N GLU A 125 -2.28 11.98 25.76
CA GLU A 125 -1.26 13.02 25.86
C GLU A 125 -0.69 13.39 24.50
N HIS A 126 -0.40 12.35 23.70
CA HIS A 126 0.14 12.47 22.35
C HIS A 126 -0.74 11.75 21.33
N VAL A 127 -0.74 12.27 20.11
CA VAL A 127 -1.42 11.66 18.97
C VAL A 127 -0.42 11.45 17.83
N MET A 128 -0.32 10.22 17.38
CA MET A 128 0.46 9.88 16.20
C MET A 128 -0.44 9.82 14.97
N ILE A 129 -0.08 10.58 13.94
CA ILE A 129 -0.76 10.58 12.64
C ILE A 129 0.04 9.69 11.71
N LEU A 130 -0.61 8.68 11.15
CA LEU A 130 -0.02 7.69 10.26
C LEU A 130 -0.71 7.69 8.89
N SER A 131 0.05 7.37 7.85
CA SER A 131 -0.49 7.05 6.52
C SER A 131 -0.69 5.54 6.38
N GLY A 132 -1.87 5.13 5.89
CA GLY A 132 -2.23 3.72 5.71
C GLY A 132 -1.75 3.10 4.40
N ASP A 133 -0.85 3.75 3.67
CA ASP A 133 -0.51 3.45 2.29
C ASP A 133 1.00 3.35 2.01
N HIS A 134 1.80 3.13 3.05
CA HIS A 134 3.26 2.94 2.96
C HIS A 134 3.69 1.56 3.47
N ILE A 135 4.80 1.06 2.92
CA ILE A 135 5.43 -0.20 3.32
C ILE A 135 6.67 0.09 4.15
N TYR A 136 6.66 -0.29 5.40
CA TYR A 136 7.76 -0.11 6.34
C TYR A 136 7.53 -0.88 7.64
N GLN A 137 8.59 -1.13 8.39
CA GLN A 137 8.56 -1.70 9.73
C GLN A 137 9.26 -0.73 10.67
N MET A 138 8.54 -0.16 11.63
CA MET A 138 9.04 0.90 12.49
C MET A 138 8.54 0.73 13.93
N ASP A 139 9.44 0.81 14.88
CA ASP A 139 9.10 0.93 16.30
C ASP A 139 8.79 2.40 16.63
N TYR A 140 7.51 2.70 16.81
CA TYR A 140 7.06 4.06 17.14
C TYR A 140 7.48 4.53 18.54
N ARG A 141 7.89 3.62 19.44
CA ARG A 141 8.38 3.98 20.78
C ARG A 141 9.64 4.83 20.69
N GLU A 142 10.53 4.54 19.76
CA GLU A 142 11.75 5.31 19.55
C GLU A 142 11.47 6.77 19.21
N MET A 143 10.48 6.99 18.33
CA MET A 143 10.03 8.34 17.96
C MET A 143 9.34 9.05 19.13
N LEU A 144 8.48 8.34 19.86
CA LEU A 144 7.79 8.88 21.04
C LEU A 144 8.79 9.27 22.13
N ASP A 145 9.78 8.43 22.42
CA ASP A 145 10.82 8.70 23.41
C ASP A 145 11.64 9.95 23.02
N ALA A 146 12.03 10.09 21.76
CA ALA A 146 12.74 11.27 21.28
C ALA A 146 11.87 12.54 21.40
N HIS A 147 10.62 12.45 21.03
CA HIS A 147 9.64 13.54 21.13
C HIS A 147 9.46 14.03 22.57
N MET A 148 9.25 13.10 23.50
CA MET A 148 9.05 13.42 24.91
C MET A 148 10.34 13.97 25.54
N LYS A 149 11.49 13.40 25.22
CA LYS A 149 12.79 13.84 25.73
C LYS A 149 13.14 15.28 25.34
N GLN A 150 12.82 15.66 24.10
CA GLN A 150 13.05 17.01 23.60
C GLN A 150 11.98 18.01 24.06
N GLY A 151 10.83 17.52 24.53
CA GLY A 151 9.71 18.37 24.91
C GLY A 151 9.11 19.15 23.73
N ALA A 152 9.33 18.68 22.50
CA ALA A 152 8.78 19.33 21.32
C ALA A 152 7.25 19.16 21.25
N PRO A 153 6.51 20.16 20.74
CA PRO A 153 5.06 20.03 20.57
C PRO A 153 4.71 19.15 19.35
N ALA A 154 5.61 19.05 18.38
CA ALA A 154 5.47 18.24 17.18
C ALA A 154 6.78 17.64 16.74
N THR A 155 6.72 16.41 16.25
CA THR A 155 7.86 15.68 15.66
C THR A 155 7.42 15.05 14.34
N ILE A 156 8.26 15.17 13.32
CA ILE A 156 8.03 14.61 11.98
C ILE A 156 9.08 13.53 11.71
N SER A 157 8.65 12.33 11.38
CA SER A 157 9.55 11.28 10.94
C SER A 157 10.06 11.56 9.53
N VAL A 158 11.36 11.49 9.35
CA VAL A 158 12.04 11.84 8.09
C VAL A 158 13.03 10.78 7.68
N MET A 159 13.30 10.72 6.38
CA MET A 159 14.23 9.80 5.77
C MET A 159 14.94 10.45 4.59
N GLU A 160 16.22 10.17 4.41
CA GLU A 160 16.93 10.57 3.20
C GLU A 160 16.44 9.72 2.02
N VAL A 161 16.04 10.39 0.94
CA VAL A 161 15.65 9.75 -0.32
C VAL A 161 16.61 10.15 -1.43
N PRO A 162 16.69 9.38 -2.54
CA PRO A 162 17.41 9.83 -3.73
C PRO A 162 16.94 11.22 -4.18
N TRP A 163 17.86 12.07 -4.61
CA TRP A 163 17.55 13.45 -5.01
C TRP A 163 16.52 13.53 -6.13
N GLU A 164 16.54 12.57 -7.05
CA GLU A 164 15.56 12.46 -8.14
C GLU A 164 14.12 12.21 -7.65
N ASP A 165 13.96 11.64 -6.47
CA ASP A 165 12.65 11.37 -5.87
C ASP A 165 12.17 12.48 -4.92
N ALA A 166 13.06 13.38 -4.50
CA ALA A 166 12.78 14.37 -3.45
C ALA A 166 11.57 15.27 -3.76
N SER A 167 11.33 15.60 -5.03
CA SER A 167 10.19 16.42 -5.47
C SER A 167 8.82 15.74 -5.30
N ARG A 168 8.81 14.45 -4.98
CA ARG A 168 7.57 13.67 -4.75
C ARG A 168 7.05 13.81 -3.33
N PHE A 169 7.86 14.31 -2.42
CA PHE A 169 7.60 14.37 -0.98
C PHE A 169 7.64 15.79 -0.44
N GLY A 170 7.07 15.97 0.75
CA GLY A 170 7.44 17.10 1.58
C GLY A 170 8.90 16.91 2.03
N VAL A 171 9.73 17.91 1.80
CA VAL A 171 11.15 17.88 2.17
C VAL A 171 11.47 18.98 3.15
N MET A 172 12.46 18.75 4.01
CA MET A 172 12.78 19.69 5.07
C MET A 172 14.28 19.82 5.28
N SER A 173 14.69 21.00 5.76
CA SER A 173 16.01 21.29 6.27
C SER A 173 15.98 21.35 7.78
N VAL A 174 17.02 20.86 8.42
CA VAL A 174 17.15 20.80 9.88
C VAL A 174 18.46 21.42 10.34
N ASP A 175 18.49 21.90 11.58
CA ASP A 175 19.71 22.32 12.28
C ASP A 175 20.45 21.13 12.92
N ASP A 176 21.56 21.41 13.58
CA ASP A 176 22.38 20.38 14.26
C ASP A 176 21.65 19.66 15.41
N ASN A 177 20.58 20.26 15.94
CA ASN A 177 19.74 19.70 16.98
C ASN A 177 18.48 18.99 16.43
N LEU A 178 18.41 18.81 15.10
CA LEU A 178 17.27 18.24 14.39
C LEU A 178 15.98 19.09 14.49
N ASN A 179 16.08 20.38 14.83
CA ASN A 179 14.94 21.29 14.68
C ASN A 179 14.70 21.57 13.18
N ILE A 180 13.46 21.52 12.77
CA ILE A 180 13.08 21.81 11.38
C ILE A 180 13.18 23.31 11.13
N ILE A 181 13.99 23.71 10.16
CA ILE A 181 14.20 25.12 9.76
C ILE A 181 13.25 25.48 8.64
N GLU A 182 13.11 24.61 7.64
CA GLU A 182 12.30 24.80 6.46
C GLU A 182 11.54 23.53 6.10
N PHE A 183 10.35 23.71 5.54
CA PHE A 183 9.53 22.66 4.98
C PHE A 183 8.94 23.12 3.64
N ALA A 184 9.07 22.27 2.62
CA ALA A 184 8.50 22.51 1.29
C ALA A 184 7.73 21.29 0.83
N GLU A 185 6.43 21.44 0.59
CA GLU A 185 5.57 20.37 0.10
C GLU A 185 5.74 20.18 -1.41
N LYS A 186 6.29 19.04 -1.82
CA LYS A 186 6.50 18.62 -3.22
C LYS A 186 7.12 19.73 -4.09
N PRO A 187 8.27 20.27 -3.70
CA PRO A 187 8.88 21.38 -4.41
C PRO A 187 9.36 20.93 -5.80
N ALA A 188 9.18 21.79 -6.80
CA ALA A 188 9.68 21.52 -8.17
C ALA A 188 11.21 21.44 -8.22
N LYS A 189 11.88 22.19 -7.35
CA LYS A 189 13.34 22.19 -7.17
C LYS A 189 13.65 21.99 -5.69
N PRO A 190 13.81 20.75 -5.23
CA PRO A 190 14.08 20.49 -3.83
C PRO A 190 15.47 20.98 -3.43
N GLU A 191 15.55 21.68 -2.30
CA GLU A 191 16.80 22.14 -1.69
C GLU A 191 17.31 21.15 -0.62
N SER A 192 16.51 20.12 -0.31
CA SER A 192 16.83 19.04 0.60
C SER A 192 16.27 17.73 0.05
N ASN A 193 16.92 16.61 0.39
CA ASN A 193 16.43 15.26 0.16
C ASN A 193 15.97 14.56 1.43
N LEU A 194 15.81 15.30 2.52
CA LEU A 194 15.26 14.79 3.76
C LEU A 194 13.73 14.82 3.68
N ALA A 195 13.15 13.68 3.34
CA ALA A 195 11.73 13.55 3.03
C ALA A 195 10.89 13.25 4.28
N SER A 196 9.71 13.85 4.36
CA SER A 196 8.68 13.47 5.31
C SER A 196 8.15 12.08 4.95
N MET A 197 8.08 11.20 5.93
CA MET A 197 7.43 9.89 5.80
C MET A 197 5.90 9.96 5.93
N GLY A 198 5.33 11.15 6.17
CA GLY A 198 3.90 11.27 6.46
C GLY A 198 3.51 10.74 7.84
N ILE A 199 4.48 10.63 8.74
CA ILE A 199 4.31 10.19 10.12
C ILE A 199 4.60 11.36 11.01
N TYR A 200 3.58 11.79 11.77
CA TYR A 200 3.65 12.94 12.65
C TYR A 200 3.29 12.53 14.07
N LEU A 201 3.97 13.12 15.04
CA LEU A 201 3.68 12.93 16.46
C LEU A 201 3.48 14.29 17.11
N PHE A 202 2.29 14.49 17.70
CA PHE A 202 1.90 15.76 18.29
C PHE A 202 1.52 15.60 19.76
N ARG A 203 1.84 16.58 20.55
CA ARG A 203 1.13 16.82 21.79
C ARG A 203 -0.32 17.18 21.45
N TRP A 204 -1.30 16.53 22.07
CA TRP A 204 -2.69 16.64 21.63
C TRP A 204 -3.27 18.05 21.76
N ASP A 205 -3.00 18.74 22.85
CA ASP A 205 -3.46 20.12 23.04
C ASP A 205 -2.96 21.07 21.94
N TYR A 206 -1.70 20.91 21.55
CA TYR A 206 -1.07 21.69 20.49
C TYR A 206 -1.69 21.38 19.12
N LEU A 207 -1.85 20.11 18.78
CA LEU A 207 -2.48 19.72 17.52
C LEU A 207 -3.93 20.20 17.45
N LYS A 208 -4.70 20.00 18.51
CA LYS A 208 -6.12 20.39 18.57
C LYS A 208 -6.31 21.87 18.30
N GLN A 209 -5.48 22.73 18.89
CA GLN A 209 -5.51 24.17 18.65
C GLN A 209 -5.28 24.48 17.17
N HIS A 210 -4.23 23.93 16.56
CA HIS A 210 -3.91 24.18 15.15
C HIS A 210 -4.97 23.63 14.19
N LEU A 211 -5.60 22.50 14.50
CA LEU A 211 -6.72 21.96 13.71
C LEU A 211 -7.94 22.89 13.77
N MET A 212 -8.25 23.45 14.92
CA MET A 212 -9.36 24.40 15.06
C MET A 212 -9.10 25.71 14.31
N GLU A 213 -7.88 26.22 14.36
CA GLU A 213 -7.46 27.40 13.60
C GLU A 213 -7.51 27.15 12.10
N ASP A 214 -7.03 25.98 11.65
CA ASP A 214 -7.06 25.58 10.23
C ASP A 214 -8.49 25.41 9.70
N ALA A 215 -9.36 24.81 10.49
CA ALA A 215 -10.77 24.63 10.12
C ALA A 215 -11.52 25.96 9.93
N ALA A 216 -11.10 27.02 10.64
CA ALA A 216 -11.68 28.36 10.51
C ALA A 216 -11.08 29.15 9.32
N ASP A 217 -10.01 28.67 8.70
CA ASP A 217 -9.34 29.36 7.59
C ASP A 217 -9.94 28.92 6.25
N SER A 218 -10.75 29.79 5.64
CA SER A 218 -11.37 29.54 4.34
C SER A 218 -10.40 29.42 3.16
N ASN A 219 -9.14 29.83 3.33
CA ASN A 219 -8.10 29.73 2.31
C ASN A 219 -7.28 28.43 2.43
N SER A 220 -7.45 27.70 3.52
CA SER A 220 -6.77 26.40 3.71
C SER A 220 -7.37 25.31 2.85
N SER A 221 -6.54 24.41 2.35
CA SER A 221 -6.97 23.12 1.77
C SER A 221 -7.13 22.02 2.81
N HIS A 222 -6.91 22.35 4.09
CA HIS A 222 -7.02 21.46 5.24
C HIS A 222 -6.11 20.22 5.14
N ASP A 223 -4.89 20.45 4.67
CA ASP A 223 -3.85 19.43 4.49
C ASP A 223 -2.68 19.68 5.44
N PHE A 224 -2.13 18.61 6.04
CA PHE A 224 -1.01 18.74 6.96
C PHE A 224 0.23 19.35 6.31
N GLY A 225 0.62 18.85 5.15
CA GLY A 225 1.84 19.28 4.49
C GLY A 225 1.74 20.68 3.87
N LYS A 226 0.58 21.00 3.30
CA LYS A 226 0.36 22.29 2.60
C LYS A 226 0.01 23.43 3.56
N ASP A 227 -0.74 23.16 4.61
CA ASP A 227 -1.37 24.19 5.41
C ASP A 227 -0.94 24.16 6.88
N VAL A 228 -1.08 23.04 7.58
CA VAL A 228 -0.93 22.96 9.02
C VAL A 228 0.53 23.03 9.47
N ILE A 229 1.40 22.20 8.90
CA ILE A 229 2.83 22.16 9.24
C ILE A 229 3.54 23.49 8.93
N PRO A 230 3.34 24.13 7.76
CA PRO A 230 3.91 25.44 7.49
C PRO A 230 3.48 26.50 8.51
N LYS A 231 2.23 26.50 8.96
CA LYS A 231 1.75 27.41 10.03
C LYS A 231 2.41 27.11 11.38
N MET A 232 2.52 25.84 11.75
CA MET A 232 3.23 25.43 12.96
C MET A 232 4.69 25.89 12.93
N LEU A 233 5.35 25.75 11.79
CA LEU A 233 6.75 26.13 11.61
C LEU A 233 6.98 27.65 11.71
N SER A 234 6.00 28.45 11.32
CA SER A 234 6.04 29.91 11.48
C SER A 234 5.82 30.40 12.91
N GLY A 235 5.44 29.51 13.82
CA GLY A 235 5.26 29.79 15.24
C GLY A 235 6.57 29.84 16.02
N GLU A 236 6.47 30.06 17.31
CA GLU A 236 7.64 30.20 18.19
C GLU A 236 8.20 28.87 18.69
N GLU A 237 7.36 27.81 18.73
CA GLU A 237 7.77 26.49 19.23
C GLU A 237 8.48 25.69 18.14
N PRO A 238 9.64 25.07 18.43
CA PRO A 238 10.38 24.32 17.43
C PRO A 238 9.72 22.99 17.11
N LEU A 239 9.71 22.61 15.82
CA LEU A 239 9.34 21.30 15.37
C LEU A 239 10.58 20.42 15.26
N LEU A 240 10.50 19.17 15.71
CA LEU A 240 11.59 18.21 15.70
C LEU A 240 11.51 17.27 14.50
N ALA A 241 12.63 16.97 13.87
CA ALA A 241 12.75 15.86 12.93
C ALA A 241 13.24 14.60 13.65
N PHE A 242 12.62 13.46 13.39
CA PHE A 242 13.07 12.16 13.83
C PHE A 242 13.59 11.38 12.61
N ARG A 243 14.88 11.06 12.57
CA ARG A 243 15.49 10.33 11.45
C ARG A 243 15.22 8.83 11.60
N PHE A 244 14.40 8.29 10.70
CA PHE A 244 14.16 6.86 10.59
C PHE A 244 15.28 6.19 9.76
N GLN A 245 15.73 5.05 10.22
CA GLN A 245 16.66 4.18 9.50
C GLN A 245 15.98 2.82 9.29
N GLY A 246 15.83 2.42 8.04
CA GLY A 246 15.21 1.18 7.67
C GLY A 246 14.53 1.26 6.31
N TYR A 247 13.87 0.19 5.93
CA TYR A 247 13.10 0.17 4.69
C TYR A 247 11.82 0.99 4.83
N TRP A 248 11.61 1.89 3.89
CA TRP A 248 10.36 2.62 3.73
C TRP A 248 10.12 2.92 2.25
N ARG A 249 8.90 2.68 1.78
CA ARG A 249 8.50 2.98 0.41
C ARG A 249 7.05 3.44 0.33
N ASP A 250 6.84 4.56 -0.31
CA ASP A 250 5.52 5.00 -0.78
C ASP A 250 5.19 4.25 -2.07
N VAL A 251 4.26 3.30 -1.98
CA VAL A 251 3.81 2.47 -3.11
C VAL A 251 2.65 3.12 -3.86
N GLY A 252 2.77 4.41 -4.13
CA GLY A 252 1.72 5.23 -4.74
C GLY A 252 1.52 5.07 -6.24
N THR A 253 2.43 4.39 -6.93
CA THR A 253 2.35 4.12 -8.38
C THR A 253 2.48 2.64 -8.67
N VAL A 254 2.02 2.20 -9.84
CA VAL A 254 2.17 0.81 -10.29
C VAL A 254 3.63 0.37 -10.27
N GLU A 255 4.53 1.21 -10.76
CA GLU A 255 5.97 0.92 -10.80
C GLU A 255 6.54 0.77 -9.39
N SER A 256 6.25 1.71 -8.47
CA SER A 256 6.75 1.65 -7.09
C SER A 256 6.18 0.45 -6.31
N LEU A 257 4.93 0.05 -6.58
CA LEU A 257 4.34 -1.15 -6.00
C LEU A 257 5.03 -2.42 -6.51
N TRP A 258 5.31 -2.49 -7.80
CA TRP A 258 6.04 -3.60 -8.39
C TRP A 258 7.47 -3.68 -7.84
N GLU A 259 8.19 -2.57 -7.79
CA GLU A 259 9.54 -2.49 -7.23
C GLU A 259 9.59 -2.95 -5.76
N ALA A 260 8.62 -2.51 -4.95
CA ALA A 260 8.53 -2.93 -3.55
C ALA A 260 8.33 -4.45 -3.41
N HIS A 261 7.62 -5.09 -4.32
CA HIS A 261 7.52 -6.55 -4.36
C HIS A 261 8.84 -7.22 -4.78
N MET A 262 9.59 -6.61 -5.68
CA MET A 262 10.93 -7.11 -6.04
C MET A 262 11.91 -6.96 -4.87
N ASP A 263 11.80 -5.89 -4.09
CA ASP A 263 12.59 -5.69 -2.86
C ASP A 263 12.36 -6.80 -1.83
N VAL A 264 11.14 -7.33 -1.73
CA VAL A 264 10.83 -8.50 -0.87
C VAL A 264 11.64 -9.73 -1.27
N LEU A 265 11.89 -9.93 -2.54
CA LEU A 265 12.65 -11.09 -3.04
C LEU A 265 14.15 -10.99 -2.71
N SER A 266 14.69 -9.79 -2.57
CA SER A 266 16.11 -9.57 -2.27
C SER A 266 16.50 -9.96 -0.84
N GLN A 267 15.55 -10.10 0.08
CA GLN A 267 15.70 -10.44 1.51
C GLN A 267 16.67 -9.55 2.31
N ASN A 268 17.41 -8.68 1.66
CA ASN A 268 18.38 -7.79 2.29
C ASN A 268 17.76 -6.43 2.66
N GLU A 269 16.70 -6.03 1.96
CA GLU A 269 16.09 -4.72 2.15
C GLU A 269 14.82 -4.80 2.97
N LEU A 270 13.91 -5.71 2.63
CA LEU A 270 12.64 -5.92 3.33
C LEU A 270 12.44 -7.39 3.69
N VAL A 271 12.50 -7.70 4.98
CA VAL A 271 12.19 -9.02 5.53
C VAL A 271 10.79 -8.97 6.15
N LEU A 272 9.82 -9.65 5.53
CA LEU A 272 8.42 -9.65 5.99
C LEU A 272 8.21 -10.49 7.25
N GLU A 273 8.87 -11.64 7.32
CA GLU A 273 8.74 -12.58 8.44
C GLU A 273 9.92 -12.44 9.39
N ARG A 274 9.79 -11.51 10.33
CA ARG A 274 10.77 -11.29 11.40
C ARG A 274 10.20 -11.75 12.73
N ALA A 275 10.95 -12.57 13.45
CA ALA A 275 10.54 -13.03 14.78
C ALA A 275 10.51 -11.89 15.82
N ASP A 276 11.39 -10.90 15.68
CA ASP A 276 11.47 -9.71 16.55
C ASP A 276 10.45 -8.62 16.19
N TRP A 277 9.84 -8.69 15.01
CA TRP A 277 8.83 -7.74 14.53
C TRP A 277 7.76 -8.46 13.71
N PRO A 278 6.86 -9.21 14.35
CA PRO A 278 5.84 -10.00 13.65
C PRO A 278 4.84 -9.11 12.92
N MET A 279 4.45 -9.55 11.73
CA MET A 279 3.41 -8.91 10.93
C MET A 279 2.09 -9.66 11.11
N TYR A 280 1.01 -8.91 11.25
CA TYR A 280 -0.34 -9.45 11.43
C TYR A 280 -1.23 -9.07 10.25
N THR A 281 -2.12 -9.96 9.89
CA THR A 281 -3.11 -9.75 8.82
C THR A 281 -4.33 -10.62 9.02
N ARG A 282 -5.44 -10.25 8.39
CA ARG A 282 -6.59 -11.15 8.24
C ARG A 282 -6.31 -12.14 7.11
N ALA A 283 -6.52 -13.42 7.39
CA ALA A 283 -6.37 -14.47 6.39
C ALA A 283 -7.30 -14.23 5.18
N TRP A 284 -6.78 -14.48 4.00
CA TRP A 284 -7.55 -14.41 2.77
C TRP A 284 -8.56 -15.55 2.68
N LYS A 285 -9.74 -15.24 2.17
CA LYS A 285 -10.72 -16.25 1.79
C LYS A 285 -10.23 -16.95 0.52
N THR A 286 -9.75 -18.15 0.64
CA THR A 286 -9.31 -18.97 -0.49
C THR A 286 -10.02 -20.32 -0.48
N LYS A 287 -10.24 -20.88 -1.66
CA LYS A 287 -10.78 -22.25 -1.82
C LYS A 287 -9.69 -23.32 -1.63
N LEU A 288 -8.44 -22.92 -1.61
CA LEU A 288 -7.30 -23.83 -1.49
C LEU A 288 -6.95 -24.03 -0.02
N THR A 289 -6.99 -25.26 0.43
CA THR A 289 -6.67 -25.66 1.81
C THR A 289 -5.23 -26.13 1.98
N ALA A 290 -4.54 -26.44 0.89
CA ALA A 290 -3.13 -26.86 0.89
C ALA A 290 -2.51 -26.59 -0.49
N ALA A 291 -1.21 -26.33 -0.48
CA ALA A 291 -0.42 -26.19 -1.70
C ALA A 291 -0.47 -27.46 -2.56
N ARG A 292 -0.66 -27.28 -3.85
CA ARG A 292 -0.51 -28.32 -4.86
C ARG A 292 0.57 -27.92 -5.85
N THR A 293 1.81 -28.13 -5.48
CA THR A 293 2.94 -27.96 -6.37
C THR A 293 3.28 -29.28 -7.01
N ARG A 294 3.03 -29.41 -8.32
CA ARG A 294 3.46 -30.57 -9.11
C ARG A 294 4.32 -30.08 -10.26
N ASN A 295 5.57 -30.55 -10.34
CA ASN A 295 6.51 -30.17 -11.40
C ASN A 295 6.77 -28.66 -11.50
N ALA A 296 6.63 -27.93 -10.39
CA ALA A 296 6.90 -26.51 -10.34
C ALA A 296 8.42 -26.26 -10.31
N GLU A 297 8.88 -25.39 -11.17
CA GLU A 297 10.25 -24.88 -11.15
C GLU A 297 10.21 -23.39 -10.82
N HIS A 298 10.92 -22.97 -9.78
CA HIS A 298 11.00 -21.55 -9.44
C HIS A 298 12.39 -21.15 -8.94
N THR A 299 12.76 -19.92 -9.22
CA THR A 299 14.03 -19.30 -8.81
C THR A 299 13.76 -17.87 -8.36
N ASP A 300 14.33 -17.47 -7.22
CA ASP A 300 14.17 -16.13 -6.65
C ASP A 300 12.70 -15.70 -6.54
N CYS A 301 11.86 -16.56 -6.01
CA CYS A 301 10.43 -16.34 -5.89
C CYS A 301 9.96 -16.42 -4.43
N LEU A 302 8.94 -15.62 -4.12
CA LEU A 302 8.08 -15.84 -2.95
C LEU A 302 6.78 -16.47 -3.44
N ILE A 303 6.57 -17.73 -3.08
CA ILE A 303 5.37 -18.47 -3.47
C ILE A 303 4.66 -18.87 -2.20
N HIS A 304 3.42 -18.37 -2.02
CA HIS A 304 2.63 -18.70 -0.86
C HIS A 304 2.24 -20.18 -0.86
N ASP A 305 2.26 -20.81 0.32
CA ASP A 305 1.97 -22.24 0.47
C ASP A 305 0.50 -22.61 0.18
N GLN A 306 -0.42 -21.66 0.17
CA GLN A 306 -1.82 -21.83 -0.24
C GLN A 306 -2.06 -21.44 -1.69
N CYS A 307 -1.21 -21.85 -2.63
CA CYS A 307 -1.41 -21.68 -4.07
C CYS A 307 -1.31 -23.00 -4.81
N THR A 308 -1.85 -23.08 -6.04
CA THR A 308 -1.61 -24.17 -6.97
C THR A 308 -0.61 -23.73 -8.02
N PHE A 309 0.51 -24.43 -8.13
CA PHE A 309 1.58 -24.05 -9.02
C PHE A 309 2.08 -25.26 -9.82
N GLU A 310 1.89 -25.23 -11.15
CA GLU A 310 2.29 -26.30 -12.07
C GLU A 310 3.16 -25.79 -13.24
N GLY A 311 3.52 -24.51 -13.23
CA GLY A 311 4.32 -23.83 -14.26
C GLY A 311 5.76 -23.58 -13.82
N LYS A 312 6.36 -22.54 -14.43
CA LYS A 312 7.67 -22.00 -14.08
C LYS A 312 7.56 -20.55 -13.62
N ALA A 313 8.31 -20.19 -12.60
CA ALA A 313 8.39 -18.81 -12.14
C ALA A 313 9.83 -18.38 -11.87
N LYS A 314 10.13 -17.12 -12.15
CA LYS A 314 11.40 -16.49 -11.84
C LYS A 314 11.18 -15.06 -11.36
N SER A 315 11.87 -14.68 -10.29
CA SER A 315 11.84 -13.33 -9.74
C SER A 315 10.42 -12.80 -9.58
N SER A 316 9.55 -13.59 -8.97
CA SER A 316 8.12 -13.30 -8.91
C SER A 316 7.53 -13.57 -7.53
N VAL A 317 6.44 -12.86 -7.22
CA VAL A 317 5.65 -13.05 -6.01
C VAL A 317 4.30 -13.64 -6.37
N VAL A 318 3.99 -14.81 -5.82
CA VAL A 318 2.74 -15.53 -6.04
C VAL A 318 1.97 -15.61 -4.72
N PHE A 319 0.82 -14.99 -4.68
CA PHE A 319 -0.01 -14.85 -3.49
C PHE A 319 -0.83 -16.09 -3.17
N CYS A 320 -1.38 -16.09 -1.96
CA CYS A 320 -2.34 -17.11 -1.50
C CYS A 320 -3.54 -17.22 -2.46
N GLY A 321 -4.02 -18.42 -2.66
CA GLY A 321 -5.16 -18.70 -3.52
C GLY A 321 -4.91 -18.59 -5.02
N ALA A 322 -3.72 -18.15 -5.45
CA ALA A 322 -3.36 -18.09 -6.87
C ALA A 322 -3.22 -19.47 -7.48
N GLU A 323 -3.60 -19.60 -8.74
CA GLU A 323 -3.48 -20.83 -9.51
C GLU A 323 -2.65 -20.55 -10.77
N ILE A 324 -1.55 -21.30 -10.98
CA ILE A 324 -0.71 -21.21 -12.16
C ILE A 324 -0.71 -22.56 -12.88
N GLY A 325 -1.26 -22.60 -14.09
CA GLY A 325 -1.44 -23.81 -14.89
C GLY A 325 -0.15 -24.33 -15.53
N LYS A 326 -0.21 -25.56 -16.03
CA LYS A 326 0.90 -26.25 -16.70
C LYS A 326 1.43 -25.45 -17.88
N TYR A 327 2.74 -25.50 -18.08
CA TYR A 327 3.46 -24.88 -19.19
C TYR A 327 3.39 -23.35 -19.20
N SER A 328 2.87 -22.74 -18.14
CA SER A 328 2.88 -21.28 -17.99
C SER A 328 4.21 -20.79 -17.41
N ILE A 329 4.60 -19.60 -17.82
CA ILE A 329 5.83 -18.93 -17.38
C ILE A 329 5.43 -17.60 -16.75
N VAL A 330 5.89 -17.38 -15.50
CA VAL A 330 5.72 -16.13 -14.76
C VAL A 330 7.09 -15.60 -14.43
N LYS A 331 7.42 -14.41 -14.94
CA LYS A 331 8.73 -13.80 -14.76
C LYS A 331 8.61 -12.33 -14.36
N ASP A 332 9.44 -11.90 -13.42
CA ASP A 332 9.50 -10.51 -12.95
C ASP A 332 8.10 -9.92 -12.67
N SER A 333 7.24 -10.70 -12.02
CA SER A 333 5.81 -10.41 -11.93
C SER A 333 5.24 -10.65 -10.55
N VAL A 334 4.08 -10.05 -10.30
CA VAL A 334 3.29 -10.21 -9.08
C VAL A 334 1.94 -10.82 -9.46
N VAL A 335 1.61 -11.98 -8.90
CA VAL A 335 0.32 -12.65 -9.09
C VAL A 335 -0.46 -12.55 -7.79
N MET A 336 -1.46 -11.69 -7.77
CA MET A 336 -2.22 -11.33 -6.57
C MET A 336 -3.20 -12.42 -6.12
N PRO A 337 -3.83 -12.29 -4.93
CA PRO A 337 -4.66 -13.35 -4.36
C PRO A 337 -5.75 -13.86 -5.30
N ASN A 338 -5.95 -15.17 -5.30
CA ASN A 338 -7.01 -15.84 -6.05
C ASN A 338 -7.00 -15.62 -7.58
N ALA A 339 -5.94 -15.04 -8.13
CA ALA A 339 -5.78 -14.93 -9.58
C ALA A 339 -5.57 -16.30 -10.22
N LYS A 340 -6.14 -16.49 -11.41
CA LYS A 340 -6.08 -17.75 -12.14
C LYS A 340 -5.33 -17.57 -13.45
N ILE A 341 -4.16 -18.18 -13.54
CA ILE A 341 -3.36 -18.24 -14.75
C ILE A 341 -3.56 -19.62 -15.36
N GLY A 342 -4.09 -19.66 -16.58
CA GLY A 342 -4.37 -20.88 -17.32
C GLY A 342 -3.11 -21.63 -17.76
N LYS A 343 -3.25 -22.53 -18.73
CA LYS A 343 -2.16 -23.33 -19.28
C LYS A 343 -1.46 -22.59 -20.41
N GLY A 344 -0.14 -22.75 -20.52
CA GLY A 344 0.65 -22.17 -21.61
C GLY A 344 0.60 -20.64 -21.67
N VAL A 345 0.39 -19.98 -20.55
CA VAL A 345 0.34 -18.52 -20.42
C VAL A 345 1.75 -17.98 -20.19
N HIS A 346 2.03 -16.81 -20.76
CA HIS A 346 3.26 -16.09 -20.49
C HIS A 346 2.95 -14.75 -19.81
N VAL A 347 3.43 -14.59 -18.58
CA VAL A 347 3.34 -13.35 -17.80
C VAL A 347 4.76 -12.86 -17.53
N GLU A 348 5.04 -11.63 -17.93
CA GLU A 348 6.36 -11.03 -17.74
C GLU A 348 6.21 -9.54 -17.43
N HIS A 349 6.92 -9.06 -16.40
CA HIS A 349 6.96 -7.66 -15.98
C HIS A 349 5.57 -7.06 -15.81
N ALA A 350 4.75 -7.74 -14.99
CA ALA A 350 3.33 -7.46 -14.85
C ALA A 350 2.84 -7.65 -13.41
N ILE A 351 1.73 -7.00 -13.10
CA ILE A 351 0.92 -7.23 -11.91
C ILE A 351 -0.42 -7.80 -12.35
N ILE A 352 -0.72 -9.01 -11.91
CA ILE A 352 -2.01 -9.67 -12.15
C ILE A 352 -2.86 -9.46 -10.91
N GLY A 353 -3.94 -8.70 -11.06
CA GLY A 353 -4.81 -8.28 -9.96
C GLY A 353 -5.56 -9.43 -9.30
N GLU A 354 -6.08 -9.15 -8.10
CA GLU A 354 -6.88 -10.10 -7.31
C GLU A 354 -8.01 -10.70 -8.14
N GLY A 355 -8.13 -12.04 -8.14
CA GLY A 355 -9.20 -12.75 -8.82
C GLY A 355 -9.21 -12.62 -10.36
N ALA A 356 -8.19 -12.02 -10.96
CA ALA A 356 -8.08 -11.92 -12.41
C ALA A 356 -7.92 -13.29 -13.06
N ILE A 357 -8.42 -13.44 -14.27
CA ILE A 357 -8.41 -14.70 -15.02
C ILE A 357 -7.63 -14.49 -16.32
N ILE A 358 -6.50 -15.17 -16.44
CA ILE A 358 -5.70 -15.20 -17.67
C ILE A 358 -5.96 -16.53 -18.35
N LYS A 359 -6.65 -16.50 -19.49
CA LYS A 359 -7.06 -17.69 -20.21
C LYS A 359 -5.87 -18.39 -20.88
N ASP A 360 -6.01 -19.70 -21.11
CA ASP A 360 -4.99 -20.55 -21.73
C ASP A 360 -4.37 -19.92 -22.98
N GLY A 361 -3.04 -19.93 -23.05
CA GLY A 361 -2.29 -19.39 -24.18
C GLY A 361 -2.22 -17.87 -24.28
N ALA A 362 -2.82 -17.13 -23.36
CA ALA A 362 -2.71 -15.67 -23.36
C ALA A 362 -1.30 -15.19 -22.98
N VAL A 363 -0.96 -13.99 -23.39
CA VAL A 363 0.31 -13.32 -23.09
C VAL A 363 0.04 -11.98 -22.45
N VAL A 364 0.65 -11.75 -21.27
CA VAL A 364 0.64 -10.47 -20.55
C VAL A 364 2.10 -10.08 -20.34
N LYS A 365 2.58 -9.12 -21.13
CA LYS A 365 3.98 -8.76 -21.15
C LYS A 365 4.20 -7.27 -21.08
N GLY A 366 4.86 -6.83 -20.01
CA GLY A 366 5.41 -5.49 -19.85
C GLY A 366 6.91 -5.47 -20.16
N ALA A 367 7.56 -4.39 -19.75
CA ALA A 367 9.00 -4.17 -19.89
C ALA A 367 9.52 -3.36 -18.70
N PRO A 368 10.84 -3.31 -18.44
CA PRO A 368 11.39 -2.40 -17.46
C PRO A 368 10.93 -0.95 -17.68
N GLY A 369 10.47 -0.28 -16.62
CA GLY A 369 9.88 1.05 -16.69
C GLY A 369 8.46 1.11 -17.28
N ASN A 370 7.85 -0.03 -17.59
CA ASN A 370 6.48 -0.11 -18.10
C ASN A 370 5.81 -1.41 -17.63
N VAL A 371 5.47 -1.46 -16.37
CA VAL A 371 4.75 -2.58 -15.75
C VAL A 371 3.32 -2.64 -16.28
N VAL A 372 2.91 -3.78 -16.81
CA VAL A 372 1.53 -4.01 -17.24
C VAL A 372 0.69 -4.48 -16.07
N VAL A 373 -0.51 -3.94 -15.93
CA VAL A 373 -1.47 -4.32 -14.90
C VAL A 373 -2.71 -4.93 -15.52
N VAL A 374 -3.10 -6.10 -15.02
CA VAL A 374 -4.43 -6.66 -15.21
C VAL A 374 -5.23 -6.35 -13.94
N GLY A 375 -6.35 -5.67 -14.09
CA GLY A 375 -7.18 -5.24 -12.95
C GLY A 375 -7.83 -6.40 -12.21
N PRO A 376 -8.31 -6.16 -10.99
CA PRO A 376 -9.01 -7.16 -10.20
C PRO A 376 -10.21 -7.73 -10.95
N TYR A 377 -10.34 -9.06 -10.95
CA TYR A 377 -11.44 -9.80 -11.59
C TYR A 377 -11.58 -9.62 -13.10
N GLU A 378 -10.61 -9.00 -13.76
CA GLU A 378 -10.55 -8.91 -15.21
C GLU A 378 -10.19 -10.26 -15.85
N THR A 379 -10.70 -10.47 -17.07
CA THR A 379 -10.37 -11.65 -17.88
C THR A 379 -9.55 -11.25 -19.10
N VAL A 380 -8.40 -11.88 -19.28
CA VAL A 380 -7.55 -11.72 -20.47
C VAL A 380 -7.68 -12.95 -21.36
N LEU A 381 -8.02 -12.71 -22.62
CA LEU A 381 -8.13 -13.75 -23.63
C LEU A 381 -6.83 -13.87 -24.45
N PRO A 382 -6.51 -15.06 -24.99
CA PRO A 382 -5.41 -15.19 -25.95
C PRO A 382 -5.73 -14.38 -27.21
N LYS A 383 -4.70 -13.76 -27.82
CA LYS A 383 -4.88 -13.10 -29.11
C LYS A 383 -5.37 -14.13 -30.14
N PRO A 384 -6.32 -13.80 -31.02
CA PRO A 384 -6.74 -14.69 -32.07
C PRO A 384 -5.52 -15.08 -32.90
N THR A 385 -5.28 -16.39 -33.05
CA THR A 385 -4.32 -16.88 -34.03
C THR A 385 -4.93 -16.54 -35.40
N VAL A 386 -4.38 -15.54 -36.07
CA VAL A 386 -4.68 -15.31 -37.47
C VAL A 386 -4.14 -16.55 -38.19
N ARG A 387 -5.02 -17.52 -38.44
CA ARG A 387 -4.70 -18.53 -39.43
C ARG A 387 -4.55 -17.75 -40.74
N THR A 388 -3.33 -17.47 -41.13
CA THR A 388 -3.03 -17.10 -42.50
C THR A 388 -3.56 -18.26 -43.34
N GLN A 389 -4.75 -18.05 -43.92
CA GLN A 389 -5.12 -18.95 -45.04
C GLN A 389 -3.99 -18.84 -46.04
N PRO A 390 -3.44 -19.97 -46.56
CA PRO A 390 -2.45 -19.91 -47.60
C PRO A 390 -3.02 -18.98 -48.66
N SER A 391 -2.25 -17.95 -49.02
CA SER A 391 -2.67 -16.95 -50.01
C SER A 391 -3.25 -17.67 -51.23
N ARG A 392 -4.34 -17.15 -51.81
CA ARG A 392 -4.94 -17.73 -53.01
C ARG A 392 -3.90 -18.07 -54.09
N LEU A 393 -2.78 -17.37 -54.13
CA LEU A 393 -1.62 -17.67 -54.96
C LEU A 393 -1.00 -19.06 -54.73
N LEU A 394 -1.01 -19.63 -53.55
CA LEU A 394 -0.52 -21.00 -53.29
C LEU A 394 -1.56 -22.05 -53.68
N GLN A 395 -2.86 -21.76 -53.58
CA GLN A 395 -3.90 -22.65 -54.09
C GLN A 395 -3.89 -22.73 -55.62
N ASP A 396 -3.72 -21.60 -56.34
CA ASP A 396 -3.59 -21.55 -57.79
C ASP A 396 -2.34 -22.29 -58.31
N VAL A 397 -1.25 -22.29 -57.57
CA VAL A 397 -0.03 -23.04 -57.93
C VAL A 397 -0.24 -24.55 -57.75
N TYR A 398 -0.95 -24.96 -56.70
CA TYR A 398 -1.27 -26.37 -56.46
C TYR A 398 -2.29 -26.92 -57.48
N GLU A 399 -3.29 -26.15 -57.86
CA GLU A 399 -4.26 -26.56 -58.89
C GLU A 399 -3.65 -26.60 -60.28
N LYS A 400 -2.81 -25.63 -60.67
CA LYS A 400 -2.07 -25.63 -61.93
C LYS A 400 -1.02 -26.78 -62.03
N GLY A 401 -0.42 -27.16 -60.90
CA GLY A 401 0.48 -28.31 -60.81
C GLY A 401 -0.25 -29.64 -61.04
N ARG A 402 -1.47 -29.79 -60.54
CA ARG A 402 -2.32 -30.96 -60.71
C ARG A 402 -2.85 -31.12 -62.15
N MET A 403 -3.19 -30.02 -62.83
CA MET A 403 -3.62 -30.07 -64.24
C MET A 403 -2.47 -30.45 -65.21
N ARG A 404 -1.23 -30.08 -64.89
CA ARG A 404 -0.09 -30.50 -65.76
C ARG A 404 0.32 -31.97 -65.58
N ALA A 405 0.07 -32.56 -64.40
CA ALA A 405 0.36 -33.95 -64.14
C ALA A 405 -0.64 -34.93 -64.85
N ASN A 406 -1.85 -34.49 -65.17
CA ASN A 406 -2.87 -35.28 -65.85
C ASN A 406 -2.85 -35.18 -67.38
N VAL A 407 -1.99 -34.36 -68.01
CA VAL A 407 -1.88 -34.16 -69.43
C VAL A 407 -0.67 -34.95 -70.03
N SER A 408 0.21 -35.51 -69.17
CA SER A 408 1.37 -36.27 -69.58
C SER A 408 1.20 -37.81 -69.52
N SER A 409 -0.03 -38.31 -69.35
CA SER A 409 -0.35 -39.73 -69.27
C SER A 409 -1.53 -40.11 -70.19
N SER A 410 -1.56 -39.53 -71.43
CA SER A 410 -2.41 -39.99 -72.52
C SER A 410 -1.61 -40.06 -73.80
#